data_c5a7b0a7232f665a42d9e1373c81ef9a
#
_entry.id   c5a7b0a7232f665a42d9e1373c81ef9a
#
_cell.length_a   1.000
_cell.length_b   1.000
_cell.length_c   1.000
_cell.angle_alpha   90.00
_cell.angle_beta   90.00
_cell.angle_gamma   90.00
#
_symmetry.space_group_name_H-M   'P 1'
#
loop_
_entity.id
_entity.type
_entity.pdbx_description
1 polymer ?
#
loop_
_entity_poly.entity_id
_entity_poly.type
_entity_poly.pdbx_seq_one_letter_code
_entity_poly.pdbx_strand_id
1 'polypeptide(L)'
;MKTEGVAELARREGLNKFTAYFLVFLHVGAIAALFMFSWKALAVAAVLYYITVGLGISMGYHRLHTHRSYKVPLWLEYVFATFGAMTLEGGPIFWVATHRVHHQLSDLPGDPHSPRDGAFWSHMGWILWGDANHSNTKMLSKYAPDLAKHRYYVWLNNYHWVPIAILAVALFAWGGVQMFLWGFCVRVVFGLHTTWAVNSATHMWGRRRFNTRDDSRNTWWIAIISFGEGWHNNHHAHPTSARHGLAWYEFDPSWLTIKALKAVGVAKAIKVASVNSRLMSDREAA
;
A
#
# COMPACT_ATOMS: atom_id res chain seq x y z
N MET A 1 2.12 26.38 -12.90
CA MET A 1 2.56 26.20 -11.48
C MET A 1 2.07 24.90 -10.80
N LYS A 2 1.02 24.20 -11.26
CA LYS A 2 0.55 22.93 -10.63
C LYS A 2 1.24 21.66 -11.16
N THR A 3 1.88 21.71 -12.29
CA THR A 3 2.50 20.55 -12.97
C THR A 3 3.98 20.33 -12.63
N GLU A 4 4.72 21.37 -12.25
CA GLU A 4 6.15 21.26 -11.96
C GLU A 4 6.46 20.39 -10.74
N GLY A 5 5.67 20.51 -9.64
CA GLY A 5 5.89 19.70 -8.45
C GLY A 5 5.48 18.23 -8.59
N VAL A 6 4.66 17.90 -9.59
CA VAL A 6 4.23 16.52 -9.89
C VAL A 6 5.27 15.82 -10.76
N ALA A 7 5.84 16.52 -11.74
CA ALA A 7 6.94 16.02 -12.56
C ALA A 7 8.18 15.66 -11.71
N GLU A 8 8.36 16.33 -10.58
CA GLU A 8 9.46 16.06 -9.63
C GLU A 8 9.32 14.72 -8.91
N LEU A 9 8.08 14.23 -8.66
CA LEU A 9 7.83 12.92 -8.04
C LEU A 9 8.03 11.72 -8.99
N ALA A 10 7.94 11.95 -10.29
CA ALA A 10 8.09 10.92 -11.33
C ALA A 10 9.44 11.00 -12.05
N ARG A 11 10.37 11.83 -11.56
CA ARG A 11 11.67 12.02 -12.20
C ARG A 11 12.54 10.78 -12.06
N ARG A 12 13.08 10.31 -13.19
CA ARG A 12 14.10 9.27 -13.19
C ARG A 12 15.46 9.87 -12.82
N GLU A 13 16.03 9.37 -11.75
CA GLU A 13 17.37 9.74 -11.27
C GLU A 13 18.34 8.55 -11.39
N GLY A 14 19.55 8.71 -10.87
CA GLY A 14 20.48 7.59 -10.74
C GLY A 14 19.98 6.55 -9.75
N LEU A 15 20.51 5.32 -9.85
CA LEU A 15 20.18 4.22 -8.94
C LEU A 15 20.40 4.63 -7.47
N ASN A 16 19.35 4.51 -6.65
CA ASN A 16 19.45 4.65 -5.21
C ASN A 16 20.16 3.40 -4.64
N LYS A 17 21.47 3.50 -4.47
CA LYS A 17 22.32 2.39 -4.04
C LYS A 17 21.94 1.85 -2.67
N PHE A 18 21.57 2.71 -1.72
CA PHE A 18 21.16 2.29 -0.38
C PHE A 18 19.92 1.41 -0.46
N THR A 19 18.87 1.88 -1.14
CA THR A 19 17.64 1.12 -1.34
C THR A 19 17.91 -0.19 -2.07
N ALA A 20 18.73 -0.18 -3.12
CA ALA A 20 19.08 -1.38 -3.88
C ALA A 20 19.79 -2.43 -3.01
N TYR A 21 20.83 -2.06 -2.26
CA TYR A 21 21.51 -2.98 -1.36
C TYR A 21 20.61 -3.49 -0.24
N PHE A 22 19.76 -2.64 0.30
CA PHE A 22 18.84 -3.05 1.35
C PHE A 22 17.79 -4.04 0.83
N LEU A 23 17.26 -3.83 -0.37
CA LEU A 23 16.35 -4.79 -1.02
C LEU A 23 17.05 -6.13 -1.28
N VAL A 24 18.31 -6.10 -1.78
CA VAL A 24 19.10 -7.34 -1.94
C VAL A 24 19.26 -8.07 -0.60
N PHE A 25 19.61 -7.35 0.48
CA PHE A 25 19.70 -7.93 1.82
C PHE A 25 18.39 -8.61 2.26
N LEU A 26 17.25 -7.96 2.06
CA LEU A 26 15.93 -8.52 2.41
C LEU A 26 15.64 -9.80 1.60
N HIS A 27 15.92 -9.80 0.28
CA HIS A 27 15.68 -10.96 -0.58
C HIS A 27 16.61 -12.13 -0.24
N VAL A 28 17.88 -11.87 0.03
CA VAL A 28 18.82 -12.90 0.51
C VAL A 28 18.34 -13.47 1.84
N GLY A 29 17.89 -12.63 2.76
CA GLY A 29 17.31 -13.07 4.03
C GLY A 29 16.03 -13.89 3.84
N ALA A 30 15.15 -13.50 2.90
CA ALA A 30 13.95 -14.25 2.58
C ALA A 30 14.27 -15.63 1.96
N ILE A 31 15.28 -15.72 1.10
CA ILE A 31 15.76 -17.00 0.56
C ILE A 31 16.36 -17.85 1.68
N ALA A 32 17.21 -17.28 2.54
CA ALA A 32 17.80 -17.98 3.68
C ALA A 32 16.74 -18.55 4.64
N ALA A 33 15.60 -17.88 4.81
CA ALA A 33 14.49 -18.35 5.62
C ALA A 33 13.94 -19.70 5.18
N LEU A 34 13.98 -20.01 3.87
CA LEU A 34 13.49 -21.27 3.32
C LEU A 34 14.26 -22.47 3.85
N PHE A 35 15.55 -22.29 4.21
CA PHE A 35 16.40 -23.31 4.81
C PHE A 35 16.21 -23.43 6.33
N MET A 36 15.42 -22.53 6.92
CA MET A 36 15.11 -22.46 8.35
C MET A 36 13.58 -22.44 8.56
N PHE A 37 12.87 -23.38 7.96
CA PHE A 37 11.41 -23.45 8.03
C PHE A 37 10.91 -23.81 9.43
N SER A 38 9.82 -23.16 9.85
CA SER A 38 9.05 -23.48 11.05
C SER A 38 7.62 -23.01 10.89
N TRP A 39 6.66 -23.87 11.21
CA TRP A 39 5.23 -23.49 11.24
C TRP A 39 4.94 -22.32 12.17
N LYS A 40 5.64 -22.24 13.33
CA LYS A 40 5.53 -21.12 14.26
C LYS A 40 6.02 -19.82 13.61
N ALA A 41 7.17 -19.83 12.95
CA ALA A 41 7.72 -18.66 12.30
C ALA A 41 6.85 -18.21 11.10
N LEU A 42 6.33 -19.15 10.31
CA LEU A 42 5.37 -18.85 9.24
C LEU A 42 4.08 -18.23 9.80
N ALA A 43 3.51 -18.79 10.88
CA ALA A 43 2.31 -18.23 11.51
C ALA A 43 2.54 -16.81 12.01
N VAL A 44 3.68 -16.54 12.66
CA VAL A 44 4.06 -15.18 13.10
C VAL A 44 4.19 -14.25 11.90
N ALA A 45 4.88 -14.67 10.83
CA ALA A 45 5.00 -13.88 9.62
C ALA A 45 3.62 -13.56 9.00
N ALA A 46 2.70 -14.54 8.94
CA ALA A 46 1.35 -14.34 8.41
C ALA A 46 0.52 -13.37 9.27
N VAL A 47 0.58 -13.47 10.60
CA VAL A 47 -0.10 -12.55 11.51
C VAL A 47 0.46 -11.14 11.36
N LEU A 48 1.78 -10.98 11.34
CA LEU A 48 2.43 -9.69 11.15
C LEU A 48 2.15 -9.12 9.75
N TYR A 49 2.03 -9.97 8.74
CA TYR A 49 1.64 -9.58 7.38
C TYR A 49 0.23 -8.95 7.37
N TYR A 50 -0.74 -9.61 8.00
CA TYR A 50 -2.08 -9.04 8.14
C TYR A 50 -2.07 -7.72 8.92
N ILE A 51 -1.34 -7.63 10.03
CA ILE A 51 -1.23 -6.40 10.82
C ILE A 51 -0.64 -5.26 9.99
N THR A 52 0.45 -5.51 9.26
CA THR A 52 1.18 -4.44 8.59
C THR A 52 0.60 -4.10 7.22
N VAL A 53 0.30 -5.07 6.37
CA VAL A 53 -0.28 -4.84 5.04
C VAL A 53 -1.80 -4.68 5.11
N GLY A 54 -2.51 -5.55 5.83
CA GLY A 54 -3.97 -5.48 5.95
C GLY A 54 -4.43 -4.25 6.75
N LEU A 55 -4.01 -4.14 8.02
CA LEU A 55 -4.43 -3.03 8.87
C LEU A 55 -3.64 -1.75 8.59
N GLY A 56 -2.33 -1.85 8.33
CA GLY A 56 -1.46 -0.69 8.12
C GLY A 56 -1.60 -0.07 6.74
N ILE A 57 -1.38 -0.82 5.67
CA ILE A 57 -1.44 -0.29 4.28
C ILE A 57 -2.89 -0.20 3.80
N SER A 58 -3.59 -1.34 3.66
CA SER A 58 -4.91 -1.37 3.04
C SER A 58 -5.94 -0.54 3.82
N MET A 59 -6.08 -0.78 5.13
CA MET A 59 -7.04 -0.04 5.95
C MET A 59 -6.52 1.34 6.34
N GLY A 60 -5.26 1.44 6.80
CA GLY A 60 -4.66 2.66 7.35
C GLY A 60 -4.27 3.66 6.26
N TYR A 61 -3.18 3.43 5.55
CA TYR A 61 -2.66 4.39 4.58
C TYR A 61 -3.62 4.61 3.42
N HIS A 62 -4.17 3.54 2.87
CA HIS A 62 -4.98 3.61 1.67
C HIS A 62 -6.41 4.11 1.95
N ARG A 63 -7.25 3.30 2.61
CA ARG A 63 -8.69 3.62 2.76
C ARG A 63 -8.96 4.73 3.76
N LEU A 64 -8.21 4.79 4.88
CA LEU A 64 -8.43 5.78 5.93
C LEU A 64 -7.75 7.11 5.62
N HIS A 65 -6.43 7.13 5.44
CA HIS A 65 -5.68 8.38 5.30
C HIS A 65 -5.72 8.96 3.89
N THR A 66 -5.61 8.16 2.83
CA THR A 66 -5.67 8.67 1.46
C THR A 66 -7.08 9.05 1.07
N HIS A 67 -8.01 8.09 1.13
CA HIS A 67 -9.35 8.24 0.57
C HIS A 67 -10.41 8.69 1.57
N ARG A 68 -10.09 8.69 2.87
CA ARG A 68 -11.02 9.11 3.94
C ARG A 68 -12.38 8.43 3.81
N SER A 69 -12.34 7.13 3.51
CA SER A 69 -13.53 6.33 3.25
C SER A 69 -14.29 5.94 4.51
N TYR A 70 -13.67 6.09 5.69
CA TYR A 70 -14.28 5.93 7.00
C TYR A 70 -13.51 6.73 8.06
N LYS A 71 -14.00 6.75 9.30
CA LYS A 71 -13.35 7.41 10.43
C LYS A 71 -13.20 6.44 11.60
N VAL A 72 -12.14 6.59 12.36
CA VAL A 72 -11.88 5.93 13.66
C VAL A 72 -11.34 6.95 14.67
N PRO A 73 -11.26 6.63 15.98
CA PRO A 73 -10.61 7.50 16.95
C PRO A 73 -9.13 7.74 16.58
N LEU A 74 -8.61 8.93 16.86
CA LEU A 74 -7.26 9.37 16.46
C LEU A 74 -6.14 8.43 16.94
N TRP A 75 -6.27 7.86 18.15
CA TRP A 75 -5.29 6.89 18.64
C TRP A 75 -5.18 5.65 17.74
N LEU A 76 -6.31 5.19 17.18
CA LEU A 76 -6.33 4.04 16.27
C LEU A 76 -5.79 4.41 14.87
N GLU A 77 -6.02 5.66 14.42
CA GLU A 77 -5.36 6.19 13.22
C GLU A 77 -3.83 6.12 13.35
N TYR A 78 -3.29 6.51 14.52
CA TYR A 78 -1.86 6.43 14.80
C TYR A 78 -1.35 4.98 14.85
N VAL A 79 -2.11 4.06 15.43
CA VAL A 79 -1.77 2.63 15.44
C VAL A 79 -1.69 2.09 14.01
N PHE A 80 -2.71 2.36 13.18
CA PHE A 80 -2.70 1.91 11.79
C PHE A 80 -1.56 2.54 10.99
N ALA A 81 -1.27 3.83 11.21
CA ALA A 81 -0.14 4.48 10.56
C ALA A 81 1.20 3.85 10.97
N THR A 82 1.37 3.47 12.24
CA THR A 82 2.56 2.76 12.72
C THR A 82 2.70 1.39 12.05
N PHE A 83 1.60 0.64 11.93
CA PHE A 83 1.60 -0.65 11.24
C PHE A 83 1.97 -0.49 9.74
N GLY A 84 1.48 0.57 9.09
CA GLY A 84 1.88 0.89 7.71
C GLY A 84 3.37 1.18 7.58
N ALA A 85 3.96 1.93 8.51
CA ALA A 85 5.40 2.20 8.50
C ALA A 85 6.26 0.92 8.64
N MET A 86 5.73 -0.12 9.29
CA MET A 86 6.42 -1.41 9.44
C MET A 86 6.50 -2.24 8.15
N THR A 87 5.92 -1.79 7.03
CA THR A 87 6.07 -2.45 5.72
C THR A 87 7.31 -2.02 4.96
N LEU A 88 7.97 -0.92 5.38
CA LEU A 88 9.07 -0.25 4.67
C LEU A 88 8.66 0.37 3.32
N GLU A 89 7.38 0.66 3.15
CA GLU A 89 6.85 1.40 1.99
C GLU A 89 6.93 2.93 2.17
N GLY A 90 7.60 3.39 3.22
CA GLY A 90 7.73 4.79 3.58
C GLY A 90 6.80 5.22 4.71
N GLY A 91 6.91 6.50 5.09
CA GLY A 91 6.07 7.09 6.12
C GLY A 91 4.69 7.52 5.60
N PRO A 92 3.76 7.85 6.51
CA PRO A 92 2.36 8.11 6.14
C PRO A 92 2.18 9.31 5.21
N ILE A 93 2.99 10.36 5.36
CA ILE A 93 2.87 11.56 4.48
C ILE A 93 3.39 11.22 3.09
N PHE A 94 4.52 10.52 2.98
CA PHE A 94 5.08 10.08 1.71
C PHE A 94 4.09 9.18 0.96
N TRP A 95 3.64 8.11 1.59
CA TRP A 95 2.76 7.12 0.96
C TRP A 95 1.45 7.75 0.48
N VAL A 96 0.78 8.51 1.35
CA VAL A 96 -0.49 9.17 1.05
C VAL A 96 -0.33 10.23 -0.05
N ALA A 97 0.73 11.02 -0.01
CA ALA A 97 1.01 12.03 -1.03
C ALA A 97 1.22 11.38 -2.40
N THR A 98 2.09 10.36 -2.48
CA THR A 98 2.36 9.60 -3.71
C THR A 98 1.10 8.99 -4.30
N HIS A 99 0.29 8.36 -3.45
CA HIS A 99 -0.95 7.71 -3.89
C HIS A 99 -2.04 8.71 -4.35
N ARG A 100 -2.13 9.88 -3.70
CA ARG A 100 -3.01 10.96 -4.17
C ARG A 100 -2.59 11.52 -5.53
N VAL A 101 -1.27 11.61 -5.78
CA VAL A 101 -0.73 12.00 -7.10
C VAL A 101 -1.06 10.93 -8.14
N HIS A 102 -0.86 9.66 -7.81
CA HIS A 102 -1.26 8.55 -8.68
C HIS A 102 -2.75 8.65 -9.09
N HIS A 103 -3.67 8.84 -8.14
CA HIS A 103 -5.09 9.01 -8.49
C HIS A 103 -5.41 10.24 -9.35
N GLN A 104 -4.63 11.31 -9.23
CA GLN A 104 -4.80 12.49 -10.09
C GLN A 104 -4.34 12.23 -11.53
N LEU A 105 -3.26 11.48 -11.70
CA LEU A 105 -2.55 11.30 -12.96
C LEU A 105 -2.47 9.84 -13.41
N SER A 106 -3.29 8.96 -12.83
CA SER A 106 -3.24 7.52 -13.09
C SER A 106 -3.06 7.23 -14.58
N ASP A 107 -1.95 6.55 -14.91
CA ASP A 107 -1.52 6.19 -16.27
C ASP A 107 -1.29 7.38 -17.25
N LEU A 108 -1.12 8.58 -16.71
CA LEU A 108 -0.77 9.79 -17.46
C LEU A 108 0.68 10.22 -17.12
N PRO A 109 1.29 11.10 -17.95
CA PRO A 109 2.60 11.68 -17.64
C PRO A 109 2.59 12.33 -16.25
N GLY A 110 3.54 11.92 -15.39
CA GLY A 110 3.63 12.38 -14.00
C GLY A 110 3.05 11.40 -12.96
N ASP A 111 2.46 10.29 -13.37
CA ASP A 111 2.15 9.17 -12.49
C ASP A 111 3.46 8.54 -11.99
N PRO A 112 3.69 8.43 -10.66
CA PRO A 112 4.95 7.91 -10.13
C PRO A 112 5.28 6.48 -10.58
N HIS A 113 4.27 5.65 -10.82
CA HIS A 113 4.44 4.22 -11.08
C HIS A 113 3.52 3.68 -12.19
N SER A 114 3.32 4.44 -13.26
CA SER A 114 2.51 3.97 -14.39
C SER A 114 3.16 2.77 -15.11
N PRO A 115 2.39 1.69 -15.39
CA PRO A 115 2.86 0.60 -16.25
C PRO A 115 3.11 1.01 -17.70
N ARG A 116 2.58 2.15 -18.15
CA ARG A 116 2.89 2.72 -19.47
C ARG A 116 4.35 3.13 -19.60
N ASP A 117 5.03 3.40 -18.47
CA ASP A 117 6.47 3.61 -18.37
C ASP A 117 7.28 2.31 -18.31
N GLY A 118 6.60 1.17 -18.29
CA GLY A 118 7.14 -0.19 -18.26
C GLY A 118 6.72 -0.98 -17.02
N ALA A 119 6.50 -2.30 -17.20
CA ALA A 119 6.08 -3.20 -16.12
C ALA A 119 7.06 -3.23 -14.95
N PHE A 120 8.37 -3.27 -15.24
CA PHE A 120 9.41 -3.22 -14.20
C PHE A 120 9.42 -1.87 -13.48
N TRP A 121 9.22 -0.76 -14.22
CA TRP A 121 9.14 0.57 -13.62
C TRP A 121 8.00 0.61 -12.61
N SER A 122 6.78 0.28 -13.02
CA SER A 122 5.60 0.34 -12.14
C SER A 122 5.67 -0.61 -10.95
N HIS A 123 6.35 -1.77 -11.10
CA HIS A 123 6.50 -2.72 -10.02
C HIS A 123 7.50 -2.23 -8.97
N MET A 124 8.75 -1.98 -9.35
CA MET A 124 9.80 -1.60 -8.39
C MET A 124 10.81 -0.58 -8.92
N GLY A 125 10.86 -0.33 -10.22
CA GLY A 125 11.84 0.58 -10.81
C GLY A 125 11.71 2.01 -10.28
N TRP A 126 10.50 2.47 -10.06
CA TRP A 126 10.22 3.80 -9.51
C TRP A 126 10.77 4.02 -8.09
N ILE A 127 10.96 2.95 -7.31
CA ILE A 127 11.62 3.00 -5.99
C ILE A 127 13.15 3.02 -6.14
N LEU A 128 13.68 2.34 -7.15
CA LEU A 128 15.12 2.20 -7.36
C LEU A 128 15.74 3.39 -8.08
N TRP A 129 15.03 3.97 -9.06
CA TRP A 129 15.50 5.04 -9.93
C TRP A 129 14.60 6.28 -9.91
N GLY A 130 13.50 6.25 -9.19
CA GLY A 130 12.66 7.40 -8.96
C GLY A 130 13.25 8.29 -7.87
N ASP A 131 12.90 9.55 -7.90
CA ASP A 131 13.10 10.45 -6.75
C ASP A 131 12.05 10.14 -5.69
N ALA A 132 12.12 8.91 -5.15
CA ALA A 132 11.34 8.53 -4.00
C ALA A 132 11.87 9.30 -2.77
N ASN A 133 11.58 10.59 -2.73
CA ASN A 133 12.08 11.54 -1.76
C ASN A 133 11.34 11.35 -0.41
N HIS A 134 11.49 10.15 0.17
CA HIS A 134 10.87 9.77 1.45
C HIS A 134 11.12 10.79 2.57
N SER A 135 12.21 11.54 2.47
CA SER A 135 12.62 12.53 3.46
C SER A 135 12.15 13.96 3.16
N ASN A 136 11.65 14.26 1.95
CA ASN A 136 11.18 15.60 1.63
C ASN A 136 9.75 15.88 2.14
N THR A 137 9.57 15.81 3.46
CA THR A 137 8.28 16.05 4.12
C THR A 137 7.68 17.40 3.76
N LYS A 138 8.50 18.43 3.52
CA LYS A 138 8.03 19.78 3.15
C LYS A 138 7.33 19.79 1.79
N MET A 139 7.89 19.13 0.78
CA MET A 139 7.27 18.99 -0.54
C MET A 139 6.02 18.12 -0.48
N LEU A 140 6.13 16.93 0.13
CA LEU A 140 5.05 15.96 0.23
C LEU A 140 3.85 16.49 1.04
N SER A 141 4.08 17.38 2.01
CA SER A 141 3.01 18.01 2.80
C SER A 141 2.04 18.83 1.96
N LYS A 142 2.42 19.26 0.74
CA LYS A 142 1.51 19.94 -0.19
C LYS A 142 0.38 19.02 -0.67
N TYR A 143 0.65 17.70 -0.77
CA TYR A 143 -0.31 16.68 -1.23
C TYR A 143 -1.03 15.99 -0.07
N ALA A 144 -0.45 16.01 1.13
CA ALA A 144 -1.03 15.45 2.35
C ALA A 144 -1.08 16.48 3.51
N PRO A 145 -1.68 17.68 3.31
CA PRO A 145 -1.65 18.76 4.30
C PRO A 145 -2.43 18.42 5.58
N ASP A 146 -3.35 17.51 5.50
CA ASP A 146 -4.12 16.98 6.61
C ASP A 146 -3.27 16.16 7.58
N LEU A 147 -2.37 15.31 7.07
CA LEU A 147 -1.43 14.53 7.89
C LEU A 147 -0.30 15.40 8.41
N ALA A 148 0.20 16.32 7.59
CA ALA A 148 1.30 17.22 7.95
C ALA A 148 1.01 18.15 9.15
N LYS A 149 -0.24 18.32 9.53
CA LYS A 149 -0.66 19.07 10.74
C LYS A 149 -0.39 18.32 12.03
N HIS A 150 -0.27 16.99 11.99
CA HIS A 150 -0.09 16.17 13.17
C HIS A 150 1.39 15.84 13.40
N ARG A 151 1.93 16.26 14.52
CA ARG A 151 3.35 16.03 14.89
C ARG A 151 3.74 14.56 14.83
N TYR A 152 2.82 13.65 15.19
CA TYR A 152 3.06 12.22 15.13
C TYR A 152 3.29 11.71 13.70
N TYR A 153 2.44 12.11 12.73
CA TYR A 153 2.64 11.70 11.35
C TYR A 153 3.90 12.29 10.73
N VAL A 154 4.27 13.52 11.11
CA VAL A 154 5.54 14.12 10.68
C VAL A 154 6.72 13.35 11.24
N TRP A 155 6.69 13.00 12.53
CA TRP A 155 7.71 12.18 13.16
C TRP A 155 7.79 10.80 12.49
N LEU A 156 6.67 10.11 12.36
CA LEU A 156 6.62 8.78 11.74
C LEU A 156 7.03 8.81 10.26
N ASN A 157 6.80 9.91 9.55
CA ASN A 157 7.27 10.05 8.17
C ASN A 157 8.78 10.13 8.07
N ASN A 158 9.40 10.87 8.97
CA ASN A 158 10.86 11.05 8.99
C ASN A 158 11.61 9.83 9.57
N TYR A 159 10.96 9.09 10.46
CA TYR A 159 11.53 7.96 11.18
C TYR A 159 10.73 6.66 10.97
N HIS A 160 10.18 6.47 9.77
CA HIS A 160 9.33 5.31 9.44
C HIS A 160 10.03 3.96 9.62
N TRP A 161 11.36 3.93 9.60
CA TRP A 161 12.16 2.74 9.86
C TRP A 161 12.23 2.33 11.35
N VAL A 162 11.91 3.24 12.29
CA VAL A 162 12.04 2.97 13.75
C VAL A 162 11.09 1.86 14.21
N PRO A 163 9.78 1.88 13.90
CA PRO A 163 8.87 0.81 14.34
C PRO A 163 9.29 -0.58 13.85
N ILE A 164 9.74 -0.68 12.62
CA ILE A 164 10.17 -1.97 12.05
C ILE A 164 11.52 -2.43 12.62
N ALA A 165 12.44 -1.51 12.91
CA ALA A 165 13.71 -1.84 13.58
C ALA A 165 13.46 -2.41 14.98
N ILE A 166 12.56 -1.81 15.76
CA ILE A 166 12.13 -2.32 17.07
C ILE A 166 11.54 -3.73 16.93
N LEU A 167 10.64 -3.94 15.93
CA LEU A 167 10.05 -5.25 15.68
C LEU A 167 11.12 -6.28 15.27
N ALA A 168 12.09 -5.92 14.44
CA ALA A 168 13.17 -6.80 14.00
C ALA A 168 14.03 -7.27 15.19
N VAL A 169 14.39 -6.34 16.08
CA VAL A 169 15.12 -6.65 17.33
C VAL A 169 14.29 -7.56 18.23
N ALA A 170 13.00 -7.27 18.41
CA ALA A 170 12.10 -8.08 19.23
C ALA A 170 11.94 -9.52 18.68
N LEU A 171 11.80 -9.67 17.36
CA LEU A 171 11.73 -10.99 16.71
C LEU A 171 13.01 -11.79 16.88
N PHE A 172 14.17 -11.12 16.72
CA PHE A 172 15.46 -11.76 16.95
C PHE A 172 15.65 -12.18 18.41
N ALA A 173 15.33 -11.31 19.36
CA ALA A 173 15.42 -11.59 20.79
C ALA A 173 14.48 -12.72 21.23
N TRP A 174 13.29 -12.82 20.63
CA TRP A 174 12.28 -13.83 20.98
C TRP A 174 12.56 -15.21 20.39
N GLY A 175 13.02 -15.28 19.16
CA GLY A 175 13.17 -16.57 18.46
C GLY A 175 14.38 -16.66 17.53
N GLY A 176 15.39 -15.82 17.77
CA GLY A 176 16.66 -15.85 17.06
C GLY A 176 16.54 -15.55 15.56
N VAL A 177 17.51 -16.05 14.81
CA VAL A 177 17.63 -15.84 13.37
C VAL A 177 16.38 -16.31 12.62
N GLN A 178 15.79 -17.44 13.02
CA GLN A 178 14.62 -18.00 12.35
C GLN A 178 13.41 -17.02 12.40
N MET A 179 13.07 -16.48 13.57
CA MET A 179 11.98 -15.51 13.71
C MET A 179 12.27 -14.20 13.00
N PHE A 180 13.53 -13.75 13.03
CA PHE A 180 13.95 -12.58 12.29
C PHE A 180 13.78 -12.78 10.78
N LEU A 181 14.25 -13.89 10.21
CA LEU A 181 14.17 -14.14 8.77
C LEU A 181 12.72 -14.23 8.30
N TRP A 182 11.85 -14.95 9.01
CA TRP A 182 10.43 -15.10 8.62
C TRP A 182 9.61 -13.83 8.92
N GLY A 183 9.67 -13.31 10.12
CA GLY A 183 8.86 -12.18 10.57
C GLY A 183 9.32 -10.83 10.02
N PHE A 184 10.59 -10.70 9.65
CA PHE A 184 11.14 -9.48 9.05
C PHE A 184 11.39 -9.67 7.55
N CYS A 185 12.35 -10.52 7.12
CA CYS A 185 12.75 -10.57 5.72
C CYS A 185 11.63 -11.10 4.81
N VAL A 186 11.10 -12.30 5.07
CA VAL A 186 10.04 -12.92 4.24
C VAL A 186 8.81 -12.03 4.23
N ARG A 187 8.35 -11.59 5.40
CA ARG A 187 7.14 -10.77 5.51
C ARG A 187 7.29 -9.45 4.77
N VAL A 188 8.42 -8.75 4.90
CA VAL A 188 8.64 -7.47 4.20
C VAL A 188 8.74 -7.67 2.71
N VAL A 189 9.54 -8.63 2.23
CA VAL A 189 9.66 -8.92 0.79
C VAL A 189 8.30 -9.26 0.18
N PHE A 190 7.54 -10.15 0.81
CA PHE A 190 6.21 -10.52 0.33
C PHE A 190 5.25 -9.32 0.34
N GLY A 191 5.28 -8.46 1.38
CA GLY A 191 4.48 -7.25 1.48
C GLY A 191 4.80 -6.25 0.38
N LEU A 192 6.07 -5.94 0.17
CA LEU A 192 6.53 -5.03 -0.88
C LEU A 192 6.09 -5.50 -2.26
N HIS A 193 6.35 -6.77 -2.61
CA HIS A 193 5.92 -7.30 -3.90
C HIS A 193 4.41 -7.34 -4.07
N THR A 194 3.65 -7.57 -3.00
CA THR A 194 2.18 -7.51 -3.06
C THR A 194 1.69 -6.10 -3.38
N THR A 195 2.19 -5.08 -2.70
CA THR A 195 1.80 -3.69 -2.94
C THR A 195 2.27 -3.21 -4.32
N TRP A 196 3.50 -3.56 -4.71
CA TRP A 196 4.00 -3.25 -6.06
C TRP A 196 3.22 -3.98 -7.16
N ALA A 197 2.71 -5.18 -6.89
CA ALA A 197 1.82 -5.89 -7.81
C ALA A 197 0.44 -5.20 -7.93
N VAL A 198 -0.04 -4.54 -6.88
CA VAL A 198 -1.22 -3.66 -7.02
C VAL A 198 -0.91 -2.52 -7.99
N ASN A 199 0.26 -1.89 -7.93
CA ASN A 199 0.60 -0.80 -8.85
C ASN A 199 0.81 -1.28 -10.31
N SER A 200 1.37 -2.47 -10.50
CA SER A 200 1.74 -3.01 -11.82
C SER A 200 0.68 -3.96 -12.40
N ALA A 201 0.48 -5.11 -11.76
CA ALA A 201 -0.35 -6.19 -12.29
C ALA A 201 -1.82 -5.78 -12.46
N THR A 202 -2.36 -4.95 -11.55
CA THR A 202 -3.76 -4.50 -11.62
C THR A 202 -4.01 -3.38 -12.62
N HIS A 203 -2.97 -2.87 -13.28
CA HIS A 203 -3.10 -1.99 -14.45
C HIS A 203 -2.78 -2.72 -15.78
N MET A 204 -2.25 -3.96 -15.71
CA MET A 204 -1.90 -4.75 -16.89
C MET A 204 -2.83 -5.93 -17.12
N TRP A 205 -3.26 -6.62 -16.04
CA TRP A 205 -3.99 -7.89 -16.13
C TRP A 205 -5.25 -7.88 -15.27
N GLY A 206 -6.32 -8.47 -15.78
CA GLY A 206 -7.59 -8.62 -15.07
C GLY A 206 -8.76 -8.08 -15.89
N ARG A 207 -9.92 -7.98 -15.25
CA ARG A 207 -11.16 -7.51 -15.88
C ARG A 207 -11.46 -6.06 -15.51
N ARG A 208 -12.02 -5.32 -16.46
CA ARG A 208 -12.57 -3.98 -16.20
C ARG A 208 -14.07 -4.08 -16.02
N ARG A 209 -14.57 -3.63 -14.89
CA ARG A 209 -16.02 -3.52 -14.63
C ARG A 209 -16.54 -2.13 -14.96
N PHE A 210 -15.73 -1.13 -14.71
CA PHE A 210 -16.09 0.27 -14.90
C PHE A 210 -15.21 0.90 -15.96
N ASN A 211 -15.80 1.80 -16.75
CA ASN A 211 -15.06 2.60 -17.71
C ASN A 211 -14.36 3.75 -16.96
N THR A 212 -13.14 3.49 -16.50
CA THR A 212 -12.23 4.47 -15.89
C THR A 212 -11.33 5.07 -16.97
N ARG A 213 -10.79 6.26 -16.72
CA ARG A 213 -9.85 6.95 -17.63
C ARG A 213 -8.46 6.30 -17.68
N ASP A 214 -8.17 5.44 -16.74
CA ASP A 214 -6.90 4.72 -16.53
C ASP A 214 -7.03 3.24 -16.95
N ASP A 215 -5.95 2.49 -16.86
CA ASP A 215 -5.88 1.08 -17.25
C ASP A 215 -6.20 0.11 -16.11
N SER A 216 -6.72 0.60 -14.97
CA SER A 216 -7.02 -0.20 -13.79
C SER A 216 -7.95 -1.38 -14.07
N ARG A 217 -7.67 -2.52 -13.45
CA ARG A 217 -8.36 -3.80 -13.63
C ARG A 217 -8.62 -4.47 -12.28
N ASN A 218 -9.64 -5.31 -12.23
CA ASN A 218 -9.91 -6.19 -11.11
C ASN A 218 -9.15 -7.50 -11.29
N THR A 219 -8.19 -7.75 -10.40
CA THR A 219 -7.29 -8.90 -10.44
C THR A 219 -7.48 -9.72 -9.16
N TRP A 220 -8.30 -10.77 -9.24
CA TRP A 220 -8.77 -11.53 -8.06
C TRP A 220 -7.64 -12.12 -7.20
N TRP A 221 -6.58 -12.66 -7.81
CA TRP A 221 -5.47 -13.26 -7.07
C TRP A 221 -4.63 -12.20 -6.33
N ILE A 222 -4.48 -11.01 -6.90
CA ILE A 222 -3.92 -9.87 -6.16
C ILE A 222 -4.86 -9.47 -5.02
N ALA A 223 -6.19 -9.44 -5.23
CA ALA A 223 -7.12 -9.06 -4.18
C ALA A 223 -7.04 -9.98 -2.95
N ILE A 224 -6.77 -11.28 -3.14
CA ILE A 224 -6.60 -12.22 -2.03
C ILE A 224 -5.37 -11.85 -1.19
N ILE A 225 -4.21 -11.70 -1.82
CA ILE A 225 -2.95 -11.44 -1.11
C ILE A 225 -2.83 -10.00 -0.60
N SER A 226 -3.50 -9.03 -1.22
CA SER A 226 -3.47 -7.61 -0.85
C SER A 226 -4.66 -7.16 0.02
N PHE A 227 -5.41 -8.09 0.60
CA PHE A 227 -6.58 -7.80 1.45
C PHE A 227 -7.67 -6.95 0.78
N GLY A 228 -7.89 -7.16 -0.53
CA GLY A 228 -8.95 -6.53 -1.32
C GLY A 228 -8.48 -5.43 -2.28
N GLU A 229 -7.21 -5.02 -2.25
CA GLU A 229 -6.70 -3.93 -3.10
C GLU A 229 -6.62 -4.31 -4.58
N GLY A 230 -6.62 -5.62 -4.91
CA GLY A 230 -6.69 -6.11 -6.28
C GLY A 230 -8.04 -5.90 -6.97
N TRP A 231 -9.10 -5.48 -6.28
CA TRP A 231 -10.34 -4.96 -6.87
C TRP A 231 -10.14 -3.52 -7.35
N HIS A 232 -9.12 -3.31 -8.14
CA HIS A 232 -8.51 -2.02 -8.38
C HIS A 232 -9.32 -1.14 -9.36
N ASN A 233 -9.95 -1.72 -10.36
CA ASN A 233 -10.88 -0.98 -11.24
C ASN A 233 -12.14 -0.51 -10.49
N ASN A 234 -12.66 -1.34 -9.56
CA ASN A 234 -13.74 -0.92 -8.68
C ASN A 234 -13.31 0.29 -7.83
N HIS A 235 -12.08 0.22 -7.30
CA HIS A 235 -11.50 1.28 -6.47
C HIS A 235 -11.29 2.57 -7.28
N HIS A 236 -10.67 2.52 -8.46
CA HIS A 236 -10.45 3.69 -9.31
C HIS A 236 -11.77 4.34 -9.79
N ALA A 237 -12.83 3.53 -9.99
CA ALA A 237 -14.16 4.07 -10.28
C ALA A 237 -14.83 4.73 -9.07
N HIS A 238 -14.53 4.25 -7.86
CA HIS A 238 -15.14 4.70 -6.61
C HIS A 238 -14.10 4.87 -5.49
N PRO A 239 -13.15 5.82 -5.61
CA PRO A 239 -11.98 5.89 -4.72
C PRO A 239 -12.33 6.17 -3.26
N THR A 240 -13.44 6.82 -2.98
CA THR A 240 -13.89 7.08 -1.60
C THR A 240 -14.65 5.93 -0.95
N SER A 241 -14.88 4.82 -1.65
CA SER A 241 -15.56 3.64 -1.09
C SER A 241 -14.65 2.87 -0.14
N ALA A 242 -15.14 2.58 1.06
CA ALA A 242 -14.45 1.70 1.99
C ALA A 242 -14.51 0.21 1.59
N ARG A 243 -15.41 -0.15 0.67
CA ARG A 243 -15.58 -1.47 0.10
C ARG A 243 -15.06 -1.45 -1.33
N HIS A 244 -14.03 -2.25 -1.63
CA HIS A 244 -13.47 -2.40 -2.97
C HIS A 244 -14.09 -3.61 -3.70
N GLY A 245 -14.32 -4.72 -3.02
CA GLY A 245 -15.04 -5.86 -3.55
C GLY A 245 -16.55 -5.58 -3.62
N LEU A 246 -17.04 -5.03 -4.75
CA LEU A 246 -18.42 -4.55 -4.87
C LEU A 246 -19.43 -5.68 -5.15
N ALA A 247 -19.03 -6.77 -5.84
CA ALA A 247 -19.87 -7.95 -6.03
C ALA A 247 -19.81 -8.86 -4.79
N TRP A 248 -20.80 -9.76 -4.67
CA TRP A 248 -20.89 -10.67 -3.52
C TRP A 248 -19.75 -11.68 -3.46
N TYR A 249 -19.18 -12.07 -4.61
CA TYR A 249 -18.05 -12.99 -4.74
C TYR A 249 -16.68 -12.31 -4.68
N GLU A 250 -16.63 -10.99 -4.67
CA GLU A 250 -15.39 -10.22 -4.59
C GLU A 250 -14.96 -10.12 -3.13
N PHE A 251 -14.15 -11.08 -2.70
CA PHE A 251 -13.66 -11.17 -1.32
C PHE A 251 -12.75 -9.99 -0.99
N ASP A 252 -13.13 -9.23 0.05
CA ASP A 252 -12.43 -8.02 0.52
C ASP A 252 -12.24 -8.09 2.04
N PRO A 253 -11.13 -8.70 2.52
CA PRO A 253 -10.86 -8.85 3.96
C PRO A 253 -10.80 -7.53 4.71
N SER A 254 -10.23 -6.48 4.12
CA SER A 254 -10.18 -5.15 4.74
C SER A 254 -11.57 -4.58 4.96
N TRP A 255 -12.48 -4.75 4.00
CA TRP A 255 -13.87 -4.37 4.18
C TRP A 255 -14.56 -5.15 5.31
N LEU A 256 -14.32 -6.46 5.41
CA LEU A 256 -14.87 -7.27 6.50
C LEU A 256 -14.39 -6.79 7.86
N THR A 257 -13.11 -6.41 7.97
CA THR A 257 -12.54 -5.84 9.20
C THR A 257 -13.15 -4.47 9.52
N ILE A 258 -13.33 -3.58 8.52
CA ILE A 258 -14.01 -2.29 8.72
C ILE A 258 -15.46 -2.51 9.19
N LYS A 259 -16.17 -3.50 8.65
CA LYS A 259 -17.52 -3.88 9.12
C LYS A 259 -17.52 -4.34 10.58
N ALA A 260 -16.54 -5.15 10.97
CA ALA A 260 -16.40 -5.59 12.37
C ALA A 260 -16.14 -4.40 13.30
N LEU A 261 -15.25 -3.48 12.93
CA LEU A 261 -15.02 -2.24 13.68
C LEU A 261 -16.27 -1.35 13.75
N LYS A 262 -17.10 -1.33 12.71
CA LYS A 262 -18.40 -0.64 12.73
C LYS A 262 -19.34 -1.29 13.73
N ALA A 263 -19.45 -2.61 13.74
CA ALA A 263 -20.35 -3.35 14.61
C ALA A 263 -20.08 -3.10 16.10
N VAL A 264 -18.80 -2.90 16.47
CA VAL A 264 -18.38 -2.52 17.83
C VAL A 264 -18.32 -1.01 18.06
N GLY A 265 -18.84 -0.19 17.15
CA GLY A 265 -18.95 1.26 17.30
C GLY A 265 -17.66 2.07 17.12
N VAL A 266 -16.55 1.42 16.72
CA VAL A 266 -15.23 2.03 16.54
C VAL A 266 -15.11 2.76 15.19
N ALA A 267 -15.51 2.09 14.08
CA ALA A 267 -15.52 2.72 12.76
C ALA A 267 -16.87 3.46 12.51
N LYS A 268 -16.76 4.72 12.04
CA LYS A 268 -17.89 5.61 11.79
C LYS A 268 -17.78 6.26 10.40
N ALA A 269 -18.86 6.92 9.96
CA ALA A 269 -18.92 7.69 8.71
C ALA A 269 -18.40 6.90 7.51
N ILE A 270 -18.77 5.62 7.41
CA ILE A 270 -18.30 4.69 6.37
C ILE A 270 -19.00 5.02 5.06
N LYS A 271 -18.21 5.29 4.01
CA LYS A 271 -18.69 5.50 2.65
C LYS A 271 -18.64 4.19 1.89
N VAL A 272 -19.70 3.87 1.15
CA VAL A 272 -19.77 2.69 0.27
C VAL A 272 -20.37 3.13 -1.06
N ALA A 273 -19.77 2.69 -2.16
CA ALA A 273 -20.26 2.99 -3.49
C ALA A 273 -21.62 2.32 -3.76
N SER A 274 -22.50 3.06 -4.43
CA SER A 274 -23.71 2.50 -5.05
C SER A 274 -23.35 1.91 -6.41
N VAL A 275 -23.62 0.64 -6.62
CA VAL A 275 -23.15 -0.15 -7.79
C VAL A 275 -23.78 0.28 -9.12
N ASN A 276 -24.85 1.11 -9.10
CA ASN A 276 -25.66 1.37 -10.30
C ASN A 276 -25.12 2.43 -11.27
N SER A 277 -23.97 3.03 -11.04
CA SER A 277 -23.70 4.30 -11.71
C SER A 277 -22.61 4.36 -12.77
N ARG A 278 -21.92 3.28 -13.17
CA ARG A 278 -20.88 3.35 -14.23
C ARG A 278 -20.45 1.98 -14.76
N LEU A 279 -21.36 1.03 -14.90
CA LEU A 279 -21.03 -0.29 -15.48
C LEU A 279 -20.62 -0.14 -16.94
N MET A 280 -19.57 -0.81 -17.37
CA MET A 280 -19.28 -1.03 -18.79
C MET A 280 -20.34 -1.94 -19.40
N SER A 281 -20.65 -1.76 -20.68
CA SER A 281 -21.42 -2.76 -21.43
C SER A 281 -20.63 -4.08 -21.48
N ASP A 282 -21.32 -5.22 -21.53
CA ASP A 282 -20.69 -6.55 -21.56
C ASP A 282 -19.73 -6.73 -22.76
N ARG A 283 -19.87 -5.91 -23.81
CA ARG A 283 -19.01 -5.92 -25.02
C ARG A 283 -17.67 -5.19 -24.81
N GLU A 284 -17.58 -4.29 -23.86
CA GLU A 284 -16.37 -3.49 -23.58
C GLU A 284 -15.57 -4.07 -22.39
N ALA A 285 -16.17 -5.01 -21.64
CA ALA A 285 -15.58 -5.60 -20.45
C ALA A 285 -14.76 -6.88 -20.73
N ALA A 286 -14.80 -7.40 -21.96
CA ALA A 286 -14.08 -8.58 -22.42
C ALA A 286 -12.76 -8.19 -23.09
#